data_31aa6aaf187e0f0776a9619ca0c9e7c5
#
_entry.id   31aa6aaf187e0f0776a9619ca0c9e7c5
#
_cell.length_a   1.000
_cell.length_b   1.000
_cell.length_c   1.000
_cell.angle_alpha   90.00
_cell.angle_beta   90.00
_cell.angle_gamma   90.00
#
_symmetry.space_group_name_H-M   'P 1'
#
loop_
_entity.id
_entity.type
_entity.pdbx_description
1 polymer ?
#
loop_
_entity_poly.entity_id
_entity_poly.type
_entity_poly.pdbx_seq_one_letter_code
_entity_poly.pdbx_strand_id
1 'polypeptide(L)'
;LKSYKLAAKAISRLQSLPSGNISLLCDVLAKEVRDLTGYDRVMVYKFHEDEHGEVVSECRRSDLESYLGLHYPATDIPQASRFLFMRNKVRMICDCLAPPVKVIQDDRLPQPLSLCGSTLRSPHGCHAQYMTNMGTIASLVMSVTVNEDDDMVDGDQPQMTRKLWGLVVCHHTSPRFVPFPLRYACEFMIQVFGVQINKEVELAAQVREKHILQIQSMLCDMLLRDAPVAIITQSPNVMDLVKCDGAALYFKNKTWLLGVTPTEEQIRDIAQWLLEYHSGNTGLSTDSLMEAGYPGASALGDAVCGMAAVSITSRDFLFWFRSHTAKEIKWGGAKHDPDDKDDGRKMHPRSSFKAFLEVVKWRSMPWE
;
A
#
# COMPACT_ATOMS: atom_id res chain seq x y z
N LEU A 1 20.02 5.59 -30.59
CA LEU A 1 20.60 6.80 -29.96
C LEU A 1 19.54 7.78 -29.48
N LYS A 2 18.46 8.05 -30.24
CA LYS A 2 17.41 9.02 -29.84
C LYS A 2 16.67 8.59 -28.57
N SER A 3 16.26 7.33 -28.46
CA SER A 3 15.56 6.78 -27.30
C SER A 3 16.38 6.88 -26.02
N TYR A 4 17.68 6.57 -26.07
CA TYR A 4 18.57 6.68 -24.90
C TYR A 4 18.77 8.12 -24.43
N LYS A 5 18.88 9.08 -25.37
CA LYS A 5 19.00 10.51 -25.01
C LYS A 5 17.71 10.99 -24.31
N LEU A 6 16.55 10.57 -24.79
CA LEU A 6 15.27 10.92 -24.17
C LEU A 6 15.12 10.29 -22.77
N ALA A 7 15.49 9.00 -22.62
CA ALA A 7 15.49 8.35 -21.33
C ALA A 7 16.48 8.99 -20.35
N ALA A 8 17.70 9.32 -20.79
CA ALA A 8 18.67 10.03 -19.94
C ALA A 8 18.15 11.39 -19.47
N LYS A 9 17.46 12.13 -20.34
CA LYS A 9 16.80 13.39 -19.97
C LYS A 9 15.69 13.17 -18.95
N ALA A 10 14.85 12.15 -19.12
CA ALA A 10 13.81 11.78 -18.18
C ALA A 10 14.39 11.39 -16.81
N ILE A 11 15.44 10.58 -16.79
CA ILE A 11 16.18 10.21 -15.57
C ILE A 11 16.75 11.46 -14.87
N SER A 12 17.37 12.36 -15.60
CA SER A 12 17.90 13.61 -15.03
C SER A 12 16.80 14.45 -14.39
N ARG A 13 15.61 14.49 -14.99
CA ARG A 13 14.44 15.18 -14.40
C ARG A 13 13.97 14.51 -13.10
N LEU A 14 13.86 13.18 -13.07
CA LEU A 14 13.50 12.44 -11.87
C LEU A 14 14.50 12.73 -10.74
N GLN A 15 15.81 12.74 -11.05
CA GLN A 15 16.87 12.98 -10.07
C GLN A 15 16.93 14.44 -9.57
N SER A 16 16.39 15.39 -10.32
CA SER A 16 16.36 16.80 -9.94
C SER A 16 15.14 17.19 -9.09
N LEU A 17 14.23 16.25 -8.81
CA LEU A 17 13.06 16.51 -7.99
C LEU A 17 13.45 16.70 -6.52
N PRO A 18 12.74 17.56 -5.78
CA PRO A 18 12.95 17.71 -4.35
C PRO A 18 12.61 16.41 -3.62
N SER A 19 13.43 16.07 -2.62
CA SER A 19 13.18 14.91 -1.75
C SER A 19 11.95 15.12 -0.87
N GLY A 20 11.33 14.02 -0.43
CA GLY A 20 10.17 14.03 0.48
C GLY A 20 8.82 14.08 -0.25
N ASN A 21 8.76 13.93 -1.58
CA ASN A 21 7.51 13.95 -2.33
C ASN A 21 7.40 12.79 -3.33
N ILE A 22 7.01 11.62 -2.81
CA ILE A 22 6.81 10.40 -3.61
C ILE A 22 5.72 10.60 -4.66
N SER A 23 4.65 11.34 -4.36
CA SER A 23 3.57 11.60 -5.31
C SER A 23 4.07 12.34 -6.55
N LEU A 24 4.83 13.42 -6.36
CA LEU A 24 5.42 14.16 -7.46
C LEU A 24 6.38 13.31 -8.29
N LEU A 25 7.16 12.45 -7.64
CA LEU A 25 8.08 11.52 -8.31
C LEU A 25 7.30 10.53 -9.21
N CYS A 26 6.18 9.99 -8.72
CA CYS A 26 5.29 9.11 -9.49
C CYS A 26 4.64 9.84 -10.68
N ASP A 27 4.18 11.08 -10.48
CA ASP A 27 3.53 11.88 -11.53
C ASP A 27 4.49 12.21 -12.67
N VAL A 28 5.71 12.61 -12.33
CA VAL A 28 6.75 12.88 -13.33
C VAL A 28 7.11 11.59 -14.08
N LEU A 29 7.25 10.46 -13.38
CA LEU A 29 7.51 9.18 -14.02
C LEU A 29 6.41 8.78 -15.01
N ALA A 30 5.15 8.82 -14.59
CA ALA A 30 4.02 8.46 -15.43
C ALA A 30 3.99 9.30 -16.73
N LYS A 31 4.26 10.60 -16.60
CA LYS A 31 4.36 11.51 -17.74
C LYS A 31 5.54 11.18 -18.66
N GLU A 32 6.74 11.02 -18.13
CA GLU A 32 7.94 10.72 -18.94
C GLU A 32 7.82 9.37 -19.66
N VAL A 33 7.27 8.33 -18.99
CA VAL A 33 7.02 7.02 -19.62
C VAL A 33 6.00 7.17 -20.75
N ARG A 34 4.92 7.94 -20.54
CA ARG A 34 3.92 8.17 -21.58
C ARG A 34 4.51 8.91 -22.77
N ASP A 35 5.30 9.94 -22.55
CA ASP A 35 5.95 10.72 -23.60
C ASP A 35 6.97 9.88 -24.40
N LEU A 36 7.67 8.94 -23.73
CA LEU A 36 8.63 8.03 -24.36
C LEU A 36 7.94 6.92 -25.19
N THR A 37 6.89 6.33 -24.62
CA THR A 37 6.26 5.10 -25.18
C THR A 37 5.07 5.41 -26.07
N GLY A 38 4.42 6.57 -25.84
CA GLY A 38 3.21 6.99 -26.54
C GLY A 38 1.99 6.12 -26.26
N TYR A 39 1.93 5.47 -25.10
CA TYR A 39 0.73 4.77 -24.64
C TYR A 39 -0.39 5.77 -24.30
N ASP A 40 -1.64 5.35 -24.43
CA ASP A 40 -2.78 6.20 -24.13
C ASP A 40 -2.90 6.53 -22.65
N ARG A 41 -2.52 5.58 -21.80
CA ARG A 41 -2.54 5.68 -20.34
C ARG A 41 -1.27 5.08 -19.76
N VAL A 42 -0.68 5.75 -18.81
CA VAL A 42 0.41 5.23 -17.96
C VAL A 42 0.03 5.48 -16.50
N MET A 43 0.09 4.45 -15.70
CA MET A 43 -0.25 4.46 -14.28
C MET A 43 0.92 3.97 -13.45
N VAL A 44 1.08 4.55 -12.26
CA VAL A 44 1.89 3.98 -11.20
C VAL A 44 0.94 3.29 -10.22
N TYR A 45 1.09 1.98 -10.11
CA TYR A 45 0.25 1.10 -9.31
C TYR A 45 1.09 0.62 -8.12
N LYS A 46 0.70 0.97 -6.91
CA LYS A 46 1.39 0.62 -5.67
C LYS A 46 0.72 -0.57 -5.01
N PHE A 47 1.49 -1.52 -4.49
CA PHE A 47 0.98 -2.57 -3.60
C PHE A 47 1.03 -2.09 -2.16
N HIS A 48 -0.05 -2.34 -1.41
CA HIS A 48 -0.14 -2.13 0.04
C HIS A 48 0.26 -3.40 0.80
N GLU A 49 0.33 -3.33 2.11
CA GLU A 49 0.77 -4.45 2.97
C GLU A 49 -0.16 -5.66 2.92
N ASP A 50 -1.46 -5.43 2.80
CA ASP A 50 -2.50 -6.45 2.58
C ASP A 50 -2.58 -6.93 1.12
N GLU A 51 -1.59 -6.54 0.31
CA GLU A 51 -1.43 -6.93 -1.09
C GLU A 51 -2.46 -6.37 -2.08
N HIS A 52 -3.46 -5.57 -1.64
CA HIS A 52 -4.29 -4.83 -2.59
C HIS A 52 -3.46 -3.76 -3.29
N GLY A 53 -3.89 -3.33 -4.45
CA GLY A 53 -3.20 -2.30 -5.20
C GLY A 53 -3.98 -1.01 -5.33
N GLU A 54 -3.27 0.10 -5.46
CA GLU A 54 -3.81 1.44 -5.65
C GLU A 54 -3.14 2.13 -6.82
N VAL A 55 -3.90 2.83 -7.65
CA VAL A 55 -3.35 3.73 -8.66
C VAL A 55 -2.99 5.05 -8.01
N VAL A 56 -1.71 5.24 -7.69
CA VAL A 56 -1.20 6.42 -6.97
C VAL A 56 -0.83 7.59 -7.90
N SER A 57 -0.67 7.31 -9.20
CA SER A 57 -0.43 8.33 -10.23
C SER A 57 -0.92 7.86 -11.58
N GLU A 58 -1.40 8.78 -12.40
CA GLU A 58 -1.91 8.49 -13.74
C GLU A 58 -1.63 9.64 -14.71
N CYS A 59 -1.11 9.30 -15.91
CA CYS A 59 -1.05 10.18 -17.05
C CYS A 59 -1.79 9.54 -18.23
N ARG A 60 -2.89 10.14 -18.67
CA ARG A 60 -3.80 9.55 -19.65
C ARG A 60 -4.20 10.51 -20.76
N ARG A 61 -4.76 9.98 -21.85
CA ARG A 61 -5.47 10.72 -22.87
C ARG A 61 -6.78 11.27 -22.29
N SER A 62 -7.18 12.47 -22.66
CA SER A 62 -8.29 13.21 -22.03
C SER A 62 -9.66 12.56 -22.16
N ASP A 63 -9.85 11.71 -23.17
CA ASP A 63 -11.11 11.00 -23.44
C ASP A 63 -11.28 9.71 -22.64
N LEU A 64 -10.25 9.27 -21.91
CA LEU A 64 -10.32 8.06 -21.08
C LEU A 64 -10.79 8.42 -19.66
N GLU A 65 -11.56 7.51 -19.03
CA GLU A 65 -11.90 7.62 -17.61
C GLU A 65 -10.65 7.55 -16.73
N SER A 66 -10.66 8.23 -15.58
CA SER A 66 -9.56 8.20 -14.63
C SER A 66 -9.64 6.98 -13.73
N TYR A 67 -8.49 6.34 -13.50
CA TYR A 67 -8.30 5.29 -12.53
C TYR A 67 -7.52 5.77 -11.29
N LEU A 68 -7.12 7.05 -11.27
CA LEU A 68 -6.38 7.63 -10.16
C LEU A 68 -7.16 7.48 -8.83
N GLY A 69 -6.50 6.96 -7.81
CA GLY A 69 -7.07 6.71 -6.49
C GLY A 69 -8.02 5.50 -6.42
N LEU A 70 -8.14 4.69 -7.50
CA LEU A 70 -8.88 3.44 -7.45
C LEU A 70 -8.04 2.34 -6.81
N HIS A 71 -8.68 1.55 -5.96
CA HIS A 71 -8.12 0.36 -5.34
C HIS A 71 -8.58 -0.89 -6.09
N TYR A 72 -7.73 -1.91 -6.12
CA TYR A 72 -7.95 -3.17 -6.81
C TYR A 72 -7.60 -4.33 -5.87
N PRO A 73 -8.44 -5.36 -5.77
CA PRO A 73 -8.21 -6.47 -4.85
C PRO A 73 -6.93 -7.26 -5.24
N ALA A 74 -6.30 -7.86 -4.25
CA ALA A 74 -5.08 -8.66 -4.43
C ALA A 74 -5.25 -9.80 -5.46
N THR A 75 -6.48 -10.29 -5.64
CA THR A 75 -6.85 -11.35 -6.60
C THR A 75 -6.68 -10.94 -8.06
N ASP A 76 -6.71 -9.64 -8.40
CA ASP A 76 -6.53 -9.17 -9.78
C ASP A 76 -5.09 -9.43 -10.28
N ILE A 77 -4.11 -9.39 -9.39
CA ILE A 77 -2.72 -9.74 -9.66
C ILE A 77 -2.28 -10.81 -8.66
N PRO A 78 -2.56 -12.10 -8.93
CA PRO A 78 -2.27 -13.20 -8.01
C PRO A 78 -0.79 -13.28 -7.64
N GLN A 79 -0.46 -13.87 -6.49
CA GLN A 79 0.89 -14.02 -5.96
C GLN A 79 1.88 -14.63 -6.99
N ALA A 80 1.44 -15.63 -7.75
CA ALA A 80 2.26 -16.23 -8.82
C ALA A 80 2.65 -15.20 -9.91
N SER A 81 1.75 -14.28 -10.26
CA SER A 81 2.02 -13.21 -11.21
C SER A 81 2.97 -12.16 -10.62
N ARG A 82 2.82 -11.82 -9.34
CA ARG A 82 3.73 -10.91 -8.62
C ARG A 82 5.14 -11.48 -8.54
N PHE A 83 5.28 -12.78 -8.22
CA PHE A 83 6.56 -13.47 -8.26
C PHE A 83 7.23 -13.39 -9.64
N LEU A 84 6.45 -13.56 -10.72
CA LEU A 84 6.96 -13.42 -12.06
C LEU A 84 7.37 -11.98 -12.40
N PHE A 85 6.73 -10.96 -11.86
CA PHE A 85 7.16 -9.56 -11.99
C PHE A 85 8.46 -9.26 -11.24
N MET A 86 8.70 -9.90 -10.12
CA MET A 86 10.01 -9.81 -9.44
C MET A 86 11.14 -10.35 -10.29
N ARG A 87 10.89 -11.45 -11.00
CA ARG A 87 11.88 -12.14 -11.84
C ARG A 87 12.02 -11.49 -13.22
N ASN A 88 10.93 -11.11 -13.86
CA ASN A 88 10.87 -10.53 -15.20
C ASN A 88 10.31 -9.12 -15.14
N LYS A 89 11.20 -8.16 -15.09
CA LYS A 89 10.87 -6.75 -14.82
C LYS A 89 10.02 -6.08 -15.89
N VAL A 90 9.99 -6.60 -17.12
CA VAL A 90 9.24 -6.03 -18.25
C VAL A 90 8.41 -7.10 -18.91
N ARG A 91 7.11 -6.85 -19.08
CA ARG A 91 6.17 -7.71 -19.79
C ARG A 91 5.32 -6.90 -20.74
N MET A 92 5.15 -7.41 -21.96
CA MET A 92 4.44 -6.71 -23.00
C MET A 92 3.43 -7.63 -23.71
N ILE A 93 2.22 -7.14 -23.86
CA ILE A 93 1.16 -7.70 -24.70
C ILE A 93 0.92 -6.69 -25.81
N CYS A 94 1.24 -7.05 -27.04
CA CYS A 94 1.13 -6.14 -28.19
C CYS A 94 -0.31 -6.01 -28.68
N ASP A 95 -1.06 -7.10 -28.58
CA ASP A 95 -2.47 -7.19 -28.98
C ASP A 95 -3.10 -8.39 -28.24
N CYS A 96 -4.04 -8.12 -27.34
CA CYS A 96 -4.71 -9.16 -26.58
C CYS A 96 -5.77 -9.94 -27.37
N LEU A 97 -6.17 -9.43 -28.54
CA LEU A 97 -7.15 -10.05 -29.44
C LEU A 97 -6.47 -10.91 -30.52
N ALA A 98 -5.17 -10.77 -30.70
CA ALA A 98 -4.43 -11.57 -31.67
C ALA A 98 -4.43 -13.07 -31.29
N PRO A 99 -4.59 -13.97 -32.26
CA PRO A 99 -4.49 -15.40 -31.97
C PRO A 99 -3.08 -15.76 -31.47
N PRO A 100 -2.99 -16.70 -30.48
CA PRO A 100 -1.69 -17.10 -29.96
C PRO A 100 -0.84 -17.76 -31.05
N VAL A 101 0.43 -17.41 -31.08
CA VAL A 101 1.39 -18.01 -32.03
C VAL A 101 1.72 -19.43 -31.57
N LYS A 102 1.62 -20.40 -32.49
CA LYS A 102 2.01 -21.77 -32.21
C LYS A 102 3.53 -21.88 -32.01
N VAL A 103 3.95 -22.40 -30.87
CA VAL A 103 5.35 -22.73 -30.62
C VAL A 103 5.67 -24.07 -31.26
N ILE A 104 6.68 -24.07 -32.15
CA ILE A 104 7.22 -25.32 -32.77
C ILE A 104 8.46 -25.67 -31.96
N GLN A 105 8.46 -26.90 -31.42
CA GLN A 105 9.60 -27.44 -30.65
C GLN A 105 9.95 -28.85 -31.15
N ASP A 106 11.17 -29.31 -30.83
CA ASP A 106 11.65 -30.62 -31.15
C ASP A 106 10.90 -31.66 -30.27
N ASP A 107 10.38 -32.72 -30.88
CA ASP A 107 9.62 -33.80 -30.21
C ASP A 107 10.47 -34.60 -29.20
N ARG A 108 11.81 -34.47 -29.27
CA ARG A 108 12.75 -35.05 -28.32
C ARG A 108 12.83 -34.33 -26.98
N LEU A 109 12.26 -33.14 -26.87
CA LEU A 109 12.19 -32.41 -25.59
C LEU A 109 11.21 -33.13 -24.66
N PRO A 110 11.64 -33.53 -23.45
CA PRO A 110 10.81 -34.32 -22.52
C PRO A 110 9.63 -33.54 -21.95
N GLN A 111 9.68 -32.22 -22.05
CA GLN A 111 8.63 -31.31 -21.54
C GLN A 111 8.41 -30.13 -22.49
N PRO A 112 7.22 -29.54 -22.54
CA PRO A 112 6.95 -28.35 -23.31
C PRO A 112 7.86 -27.19 -22.87
N LEU A 113 8.34 -26.40 -23.84
CA LEU A 113 9.16 -25.23 -23.58
C LEU A 113 8.39 -24.18 -22.76
N SER A 114 8.92 -23.82 -21.61
CA SER A 114 8.33 -22.77 -20.78
C SER A 114 8.75 -21.38 -21.29
N LEU A 115 7.77 -20.56 -21.68
CA LEU A 115 7.95 -19.16 -22.07
C LEU A 115 7.58 -18.18 -20.97
N CYS A 116 7.42 -18.63 -19.72
CA CYS A 116 7.04 -17.76 -18.59
C CYS A 116 8.03 -16.63 -18.34
N GLY A 117 9.31 -16.79 -18.72
CA GLY A 117 10.36 -15.76 -18.67
C GLY A 117 10.39 -14.81 -19.85
N SER A 118 9.50 -14.95 -20.85
CA SER A 118 9.49 -14.10 -22.04
C SER A 118 8.92 -12.71 -21.72
N THR A 119 9.53 -11.66 -22.29
CA THR A 119 8.99 -10.29 -22.24
C THR A 119 7.72 -10.15 -23.07
N LEU A 120 7.71 -10.76 -24.28
CA LEU A 120 6.52 -10.81 -25.13
C LEU A 120 5.58 -11.91 -24.64
N ARG A 121 4.32 -11.55 -24.46
CA ARG A 121 3.30 -12.44 -23.90
C ARG A 121 2.12 -12.60 -24.85
N SER A 122 1.65 -13.83 -24.99
CA SER A 122 0.28 -14.09 -25.37
C SER A 122 -0.54 -14.23 -24.08
N PRO A 123 -1.59 -13.42 -23.86
CA PRO A 123 -2.39 -13.52 -22.66
C PRO A 123 -3.21 -14.81 -22.66
N HIS A 124 -3.42 -15.38 -21.46
CA HIS A 124 -4.42 -16.43 -21.30
C HIS A 124 -5.83 -15.85 -21.55
N GLY A 125 -6.79 -16.67 -21.97
CA GLY A 125 -8.15 -16.23 -22.33
C GLY A 125 -8.83 -15.35 -21.27
N CYS A 126 -8.73 -15.71 -19.99
CA CYS A 126 -9.25 -14.88 -18.89
C CYS A 126 -8.59 -13.50 -18.84
N HIS A 127 -7.27 -13.43 -19.01
CA HIS A 127 -6.57 -12.16 -18.99
C HIS A 127 -6.86 -11.32 -20.23
N ALA A 128 -7.01 -11.94 -21.40
CA ALA A 128 -7.43 -11.25 -22.62
C ALA A 128 -8.84 -10.65 -22.44
N GLN A 129 -9.76 -11.41 -21.86
CA GLN A 129 -11.11 -10.93 -21.56
C GLN A 129 -11.09 -9.78 -20.55
N TYR A 130 -10.27 -9.90 -19.48
CA TYR A 130 -10.06 -8.83 -18.50
C TYR A 130 -9.57 -7.53 -19.16
N MET A 131 -8.56 -7.61 -20.02
CA MET A 131 -8.06 -6.46 -20.78
C MET A 131 -9.13 -5.85 -21.66
N THR A 132 -9.88 -6.69 -22.38
CA THR A 132 -10.98 -6.24 -23.26
C THR A 132 -12.07 -5.53 -22.48
N ASN A 133 -12.45 -6.06 -21.32
CA ASN A 133 -13.44 -5.42 -20.43
C ASN A 133 -12.98 -4.04 -19.93
N MET A 134 -11.67 -3.83 -19.77
CA MET A 134 -11.07 -2.51 -19.47
C MET A 134 -10.94 -1.59 -20.70
N GLY A 135 -11.31 -2.04 -21.91
CA GLY A 135 -11.06 -1.30 -23.15
C GLY A 135 -9.57 -1.22 -23.54
N THR A 136 -8.74 -2.14 -23.03
CA THR A 136 -7.29 -2.17 -23.27
C THR A 136 -6.95 -3.29 -24.25
N ILE A 137 -6.26 -2.96 -25.33
CA ILE A 137 -5.82 -3.93 -26.36
C ILE A 137 -4.35 -4.27 -26.21
N ALA A 138 -3.51 -3.28 -25.93
CA ALA A 138 -2.07 -3.49 -25.71
C ALA A 138 -1.66 -3.01 -24.32
N SER A 139 -0.72 -3.72 -23.72
CA SER A 139 -0.18 -3.42 -22.39
C SER A 139 1.33 -3.58 -22.35
N LEU A 140 2.00 -2.65 -21.66
CA LEU A 140 3.39 -2.76 -21.24
C LEU A 140 3.45 -2.55 -19.73
N VAL A 141 3.92 -3.55 -19.00
CA VAL A 141 4.03 -3.50 -17.54
C VAL A 141 5.48 -3.64 -17.13
N MET A 142 5.93 -2.75 -16.25
CA MET A 142 7.28 -2.73 -15.70
C MET A 142 7.21 -2.74 -14.19
N SER A 143 7.98 -3.63 -13.54
CA SER A 143 7.98 -3.77 -12.09
C SER A 143 8.94 -2.81 -11.41
N VAL A 144 8.49 -2.23 -10.31
CA VAL A 144 9.27 -1.41 -9.39
C VAL A 144 9.60 -2.24 -8.16
N THR A 145 10.88 -2.49 -7.92
CA THR A 145 11.36 -3.24 -6.77
C THR A 145 12.17 -2.33 -5.85
N VAL A 146 11.97 -2.46 -4.55
CA VAL A 146 12.73 -1.80 -3.49
C VAL A 146 13.46 -2.83 -2.64
N ASN A 147 14.46 -2.40 -1.90
CA ASN A 147 15.11 -3.26 -0.93
C ASN A 147 14.26 -3.27 0.36
N GLU A 148 14.19 -4.41 1.01
CA GLU A 148 13.58 -4.57 2.33
C GLU A 148 14.70 -4.98 3.28
N ASP A 149 14.88 -4.23 4.36
CA ASP A 149 15.77 -4.62 5.43
C ASP A 149 15.06 -5.71 6.24
N ASP A 150 15.60 -6.93 6.20
CA ASP A 150 15.05 -8.06 6.96
C ASP A 150 15.67 -8.02 8.36
N ASP A 151 15.00 -7.34 9.31
CA ASP A 151 15.44 -7.22 10.71
C ASP A 151 15.41 -8.56 11.48
N MET A 152 15.04 -9.67 10.84
CA MET A 152 14.73 -10.95 11.47
C MET A 152 15.58 -12.12 10.98
N VAL A 153 16.86 -11.92 10.68
CA VAL A 153 17.75 -13.08 10.43
C VAL A 153 18.83 -13.19 11.48
N ASP A 154 18.63 -14.17 12.34
CA ASP A 154 19.63 -14.72 13.27
C ASP A 154 20.73 -15.39 12.42
N GLY A 155 21.80 -14.68 12.11
CA GLY A 155 22.97 -15.22 11.39
C GLY A 155 23.62 -14.29 10.37
N ASP A 156 24.70 -13.76 10.76
CA ASP A 156 25.98 -13.33 10.13
C ASP A 156 26.04 -12.60 8.79
N GLN A 157 24.97 -12.32 8.07
CA GLN A 157 24.95 -11.27 7.01
C GLN A 157 23.51 -10.83 6.70
N PRO A 158 23.21 -9.51 6.64
CA PRO A 158 21.90 -9.03 6.23
C PRO A 158 21.69 -9.40 4.75
N GLN A 159 20.82 -10.35 4.49
CA GLN A 159 20.37 -10.68 3.15
C GLN A 159 19.36 -9.63 2.74
N MET A 160 19.77 -8.68 1.88
CA MET A 160 18.85 -7.69 1.30
C MET A 160 17.79 -8.42 0.49
N THR A 161 16.60 -8.57 1.04
CA THR A 161 15.43 -9.08 0.33
C THR A 161 14.83 -7.97 -0.54
N ARG A 162 14.38 -8.34 -1.74
CA ARG A 162 13.74 -7.40 -2.66
C ARG A 162 12.23 -7.56 -2.57
N LYS A 163 11.54 -6.45 -2.37
CA LYS A 163 10.08 -6.37 -2.36
C LYS A 163 9.55 -5.75 -3.64
N LEU A 164 8.44 -6.28 -4.15
CA LEU A 164 7.69 -5.65 -5.23
C LEU A 164 6.88 -4.48 -4.65
N TRP A 165 7.40 -3.27 -4.83
CA TRP A 165 6.73 -2.06 -4.37
C TRP A 165 5.51 -1.71 -5.21
N GLY A 166 5.62 -1.93 -6.54
CA GLY A 166 4.54 -1.57 -7.44
C GLY A 166 4.84 -1.91 -8.90
N LEU A 167 3.97 -1.44 -9.77
CA LEU A 167 4.06 -1.62 -11.21
C LEU A 167 3.88 -0.27 -11.92
N VAL A 168 4.60 -0.06 -13.01
CA VAL A 168 4.28 0.97 -13.99
C VAL A 168 3.52 0.31 -15.12
N VAL A 169 2.24 0.63 -15.24
CA VAL A 169 1.31 -0.03 -16.15
C VAL A 169 0.94 0.92 -17.28
N CYS A 170 1.26 0.52 -18.51
CA CYS A 170 0.94 1.27 -19.70
C CYS A 170 -0.17 0.55 -20.48
N HIS A 171 -1.26 1.24 -20.82
CA HIS A 171 -2.38 0.70 -21.56
C HIS A 171 -2.60 1.47 -22.86
N HIS A 172 -3.00 0.76 -23.93
CA HIS A 172 -3.33 1.36 -25.20
C HIS A 172 -4.62 0.75 -25.77
N THR A 173 -5.41 1.56 -26.42
CA THR A 173 -6.73 1.18 -26.96
C THR A 173 -6.68 0.50 -28.32
N SER A 174 -5.50 0.37 -28.91
CA SER A 174 -5.23 -0.36 -30.17
C SER A 174 -3.93 -1.15 -30.04
N PRO A 175 -3.67 -2.12 -30.95
CA PRO A 175 -2.42 -2.88 -30.94
C PRO A 175 -1.19 -1.96 -30.94
N ARG A 176 -0.22 -2.28 -30.08
CA ARG A 176 1.00 -1.48 -29.92
C ARG A 176 2.22 -2.32 -29.60
N PHE A 177 3.29 -2.08 -30.33
CA PHE A 177 4.59 -2.71 -30.12
C PHE A 177 5.63 -1.65 -29.74
N VAL A 178 6.38 -1.91 -28.69
CA VAL A 178 7.54 -1.09 -28.28
C VAL A 178 8.82 -1.84 -28.62
N PRO A 179 9.70 -1.29 -29.47
CA PRO A 179 10.92 -1.97 -29.88
C PRO A 179 11.90 -2.11 -28.72
N PHE A 180 12.75 -3.15 -28.79
CA PHE A 180 13.68 -3.49 -27.71
C PHE A 180 14.51 -2.32 -27.18
N PRO A 181 15.14 -1.45 -28.01
CA PRO A 181 15.95 -0.36 -27.48
C PRO A 181 15.16 0.63 -26.60
N LEU A 182 13.88 0.85 -26.93
CA LEU A 182 13.02 1.73 -26.14
C LEU A 182 12.52 1.04 -24.88
N ARG A 183 12.18 -0.26 -24.95
CA ARG A 183 11.84 -1.04 -23.75
C ARG A 183 12.98 -1.07 -22.74
N TYR A 184 14.21 -1.33 -23.23
CA TYR A 184 15.39 -1.35 -22.38
C TYR A 184 15.67 0.00 -21.72
N ALA A 185 15.50 1.09 -22.47
CA ALA A 185 15.60 2.45 -21.94
C ALA A 185 14.57 2.74 -20.84
N CYS A 186 13.32 2.29 -21.04
CA CYS A 186 12.26 2.40 -20.03
C CYS A 186 12.58 1.52 -18.81
N GLU A 187 13.01 0.28 -19.00
CA GLU A 187 13.41 -0.62 -17.90
C GLU A 187 14.50 0.01 -17.04
N PHE A 188 15.54 0.58 -17.65
CA PHE A 188 16.60 1.27 -16.94
C PHE A 188 16.07 2.47 -16.14
N MET A 189 15.17 3.26 -16.73
CA MET A 189 14.54 4.39 -16.05
C MET A 189 13.72 3.93 -14.83
N ILE A 190 12.99 2.83 -14.95
CA ILE A 190 12.22 2.26 -13.84
C ILE A 190 13.12 1.74 -12.72
N GLN A 191 14.29 1.18 -13.05
CA GLN A 191 15.28 0.77 -12.04
C GLN A 191 15.81 1.99 -11.26
N VAL A 192 16.13 3.09 -11.96
CA VAL A 192 16.53 4.34 -11.29
C VAL A 192 15.39 4.89 -10.42
N PHE A 193 14.17 4.84 -10.91
CA PHE A 193 12.99 5.23 -10.12
C PHE A 193 12.84 4.36 -8.86
N GLY A 194 13.04 3.04 -8.96
CA GLY A 194 13.01 2.13 -7.80
C GLY A 194 14.02 2.51 -6.72
N VAL A 195 15.25 2.87 -7.12
CA VAL A 195 16.28 3.37 -6.19
C VAL A 195 15.84 4.68 -5.52
N GLN A 196 15.21 5.59 -6.26
CA GLN A 196 14.72 6.84 -5.69
C GLN A 196 13.55 6.63 -4.73
N ILE A 197 12.59 5.75 -5.08
CA ILE A 197 11.49 5.37 -4.18
C ILE A 197 12.03 4.79 -2.88
N ASN A 198 13.00 3.85 -2.97
CA ASN A 198 13.61 3.27 -1.79
C ASN A 198 14.21 4.35 -0.87
N LYS A 199 15.00 5.25 -1.45
CA LYS A 199 15.59 6.37 -0.72
C LYS A 199 14.54 7.28 -0.06
N GLU A 200 13.44 7.58 -0.75
CA GLU A 200 12.38 8.43 -0.22
C GLU A 200 11.61 7.73 0.92
N VAL A 201 11.36 6.43 0.81
CA VAL A 201 10.73 5.61 1.86
C VAL A 201 11.62 5.58 3.10
N GLU A 202 12.92 5.29 2.94
CA GLU A 202 13.91 5.28 4.02
C GLU A 202 14.02 6.66 4.69
N LEU A 203 14.10 7.73 3.89
CA LEU A 203 14.16 9.10 4.42
C LEU A 203 12.92 9.45 5.23
N ALA A 204 11.73 9.09 4.74
CA ALA A 204 10.47 9.32 5.46
C ALA A 204 10.45 8.56 6.80
N ALA A 205 10.93 7.31 6.82
CA ALA A 205 11.05 6.52 8.04
C ALA A 205 12.02 7.15 9.05
N GLN A 206 13.22 7.55 8.60
CA GLN A 206 14.23 8.20 9.44
C GLN A 206 13.75 9.54 10.03
N VAL A 207 13.06 10.36 9.24
CA VAL A 207 12.49 11.62 9.72
C VAL A 207 11.42 11.37 10.78
N ARG A 208 10.56 10.36 10.57
CA ARG A 208 9.54 9.95 11.55
C ARG A 208 10.18 9.46 12.85
N GLU A 209 11.13 8.55 12.76
CA GLU A 209 11.86 8.01 13.92
C GLU A 209 12.54 9.13 14.72
N LYS A 210 13.27 10.00 14.05
CA LYS A 210 13.92 11.16 14.70
C LYS A 210 12.91 12.06 15.42
N HIS A 211 11.76 12.30 14.81
CA HIS A 211 10.70 13.11 15.41
C HIS A 211 10.13 12.45 16.67
N ILE A 212 9.84 11.15 16.61
CA ILE A 212 9.37 10.37 17.76
C ILE A 212 10.38 10.41 18.90
N LEU A 213 11.67 10.17 18.62
CA LEU A 213 12.72 10.20 19.65
C LEU A 213 12.85 11.59 20.31
N GLN A 214 12.71 12.68 19.54
CA GLN A 214 12.69 14.02 20.08
C GLN A 214 11.51 14.25 21.04
N ILE A 215 10.30 13.84 20.64
CA ILE A 215 9.11 13.97 21.49
C ILE A 215 9.25 13.09 22.75
N GLN A 216 9.71 11.85 22.61
CA GLN A 216 9.95 10.96 23.76
C GLN A 216 10.91 11.59 24.76
N SER A 217 12.02 12.18 24.29
CA SER A 217 12.97 12.86 25.17
C SER A 217 12.33 14.03 25.93
N MET A 218 11.53 14.86 25.23
CA MET A 218 10.83 15.97 25.88
C MET A 218 9.80 15.50 26.90
N LEU A 219 9.04 14.46 26.59
CA LEU A 219 8.06 13.88 27.53
C LEU A 219 8.74 13.25 28.75
N CYS A 220 9.89 12.58 28.57
CA CYS A 220 10.67 12.07 29.67
C CYS A 220 11.17 13.21 30.59
N ASP A 221 11.65 14.30 30.01
CA ASP A 221 12.07 15.49 30.79
C ASP A 221 10.89 16.09 31.58
N MET A 222 9.69 16.13 31.00
CA MET A 222 8.49 16.59 31.68
C MET A 222 8.09 15.69 32.85
N LEU A 223 8.17 14.37 32.66
CA LEU A 223 7.90 13.38 33.71
C LEU A 223 8.88 13.49 34.88
N LEU A 224 10.14 13.87 34.62
CA LEU A 224 11.16 14.04 35.64
C LEU A 224 11.02 15.35 36.42
N ARG A 225 10.51 16.39 35.81
CA ARG A 225 10.39 17.73 36.41
C ARG A 225 9.04 17.98 37.08
N ASP A 226 7.97 17.46 36.45
CA ASP A 226 6.59 17.73 36.81
C ASP A 226 5.86 16.43 37.17
N ALA A 227 4.63 16.54 37.64
CA ALA A 227 3.79 15.36 37.86
C ALA A 227 3.47 14.65 36.53
N PRO A 228 3.15 13.34 36.52
CA PRO A 228 2.79 12.59 35.31
C PRO A 228 1.71 13.22 34.43
N VAL A 229 0.90 14.11 35.02
CA VAL A 229 -0.15 14.86 34.33
C VAL A 229 0.40 15.82 33.26
N ALA A 230 1.64 16.25 33.38
CA ALA A 230 2.25 17.21 32.45
C ALA A 230 2.29 16.67 31.00
N ILE A 231 2.48 15.36 30.83
CA ILE A 231 2.50 14.72 29.49
C ILE A 231 1.16 14.78 28.76
N ILE A 232 0.07 15.10 29.46
CA ILE A 232 -1.27 15.29 28.88
C ILE A 232 -1.59 16.78 28.75
N THR A 233 -1.20 17.61 29.73
CA THR A 233 -1.68 18.99 29.84
C THR A 233 -0.78 20.03 29.20
N GLN A 234 0.46 19.69 28.88
CA GLN A 234 1.45 20.59 28.26
C GLN A 234 1.75 20.17 26.82
N SER A 235 2.43 21.01 26.06
CA SER A 235 2.89 20.70 24.71
C SER A 235 4.43 20.63 24.71
N PRO A 236 5.08 19.64 24.07
CA PRO A 236 4.43 18.49 23.40
C PRO A 236 3.74 17.55 24.38
N ASN A 237 2.76 16.79 23.92
CA ASN A 237 2.00 15.86 24.73
C ASN A 237 2.01 14.44 24.12
N VAL A 238 1.36 13.52 24.80
CA VAL A 238 1.36 12.09 24.36
C VAL A 238 0.69 11.86 23.01
N MET A 239 -0.18 12.76 22.54
CA MET A 239 -0.77 12.63 21.19
C MET A 239 0.24 12.90 20.07
N ASP A 240 1.32 13.62 20.38
CA ASP A 240 2.37 13.90 19.38
C ASP A 240 3.26 12.69 19.11
N LEU A 241 3.22 11.64 19.96
CA LEU A 241 3.94 10.37 19.74
C LEU A 241 3.29 9.50 18.68
N VAL A 242 1.98 9.50 18.64
CA VAL A 242 1.18 8.57 17.84
C VAL A 242 0.08 9.33 17.15
N LYS A 243 -0.15 9.07 15.86
CA LYS A 243 -1.30 9.65 15.15
C LYS A 243 -2.60 9.11 15.75
N CYS A 244 -3.27 9.92 16.54
CA CYS A 244 -4.52 9.59 17.23
C CYS A 244 -5.46 10.79 17.28
N ASP A 245 -6.71 10.58 17.62
CA ASP A 245 -7.73 11.62 17.75
C ASP A 245 -7.92 12.04 19.21
N GLY A 246 -7.49 11.21 20.15
CA GLY A 246 -7.52 11.51 21.57
C GLY A 246 -6.58 10.64 22.38
N ALA A 247 -6.31 11.10 23.61
CA ALA A 247 -5.51 10.36 24.59
C ALA A 247 -6.10 10.53 25.98
N ALA A 248 -5.88 9.55 26.86
CA ALA A 248 -6.28 9.63 28.25
C ALA A 248 -5.22 9.03 29.17
N LEU A 249 -5.01 9.67 30.29
CA LEU A 249 -4.19 9.12 31.40
C LEU A 249 -5.12 8.73 32.52
N TYR A 250 -5.11 7.44 32.88
CA TYR A 250 -5.75 6.92 34.09
C TYR A 250 -4.66 6.62 35.11
N PHE A 251 -4.56 7.45 36.14
CA PHE A 251 -3.52 7.39 37.14
C PHE A 251 -4.06 7.66 38.53
N LYS A 252 -3.83 6.77 39.48
CA LYS A 252 -4.29 6.86 40.88
C LYS A 252 -5.80 7.15 40.98
N ASN A 253 -6.62 6.42 40.23
CA ASN A 253 -8.08 6.56 40.15
C ASN A 253 -8.60 7.91 39.64
N LYS A 254 -7.75 8.72 39.02
CA LYS A 254 -8.12 9.97 38.33
C LYS A 254 -7.90 9.83 36.85
N THR A 255 -8.72 10.50 36.07
CA THR A 255 -8.67 10.46 34.61
C THR A 255 -8.39 11.86 34.07
N TRP A 256 -7.46 11.99 33.15
CA TRP A 256 -7.19 13.19 32.37
C TRP A 256 -7.43 12.87 30.91
N LEU A 257 -8.16 13.72 30.22
CA LEU A 257 -8.64 13.54 28.86
C LEU A 257 -8.04 14.60 27.95
N LEU A 258 -7.70 14.19 26.72
CA LEU A 258 -7.16 15.08 25.68
C LEU A 258 -7.74 14.66 24.32
N GLY A 259 -8.32 15.59 23.56
CA GLY A 259 -8.93 15.32 22.27
C GLY A 259 -10.23 14.51 22.36
N VAL A 260 -10.47 13.64 21.36
CA VAL A 260 -11.68 12.79 21.29
C VAL A 260 -11.46 11.51 22.09
N THR A 261 -12.14 11.38 23.21
CA THR A 261 -11.96 10.26 24.16
C THR A 261 -13.30 9.70 24.61
N PRO A 262 -13.33 8.47 25.12
CA PRO A 262 -14.45 7.98 25.93
C PRO A 262 -14.65 8.84 27.19
N THR A 263 -15.80 8.69 27.81
CA THR A 263 -16.09 9.31 29.12
C THR A 263 -15.19 8.72 30.21
N GLU A 264 -15.05 9.42 31.36
CA GLU A 264 -14.27 8.92 32.49
C GLU A 264 -14.74 7.56 33.00
N GLU A 265 -16.06 7.33 32.98
CA GLU A 265 -16.68 6.05 33.39
C GLU A 265 -16.32 4.95 32.41
N GLN A 266 -16.40 5.22 31.10
CA GLN A 266 -16.00 4.28 30.06
C GLN A 266 -14.51 3.94 30.12
N ILE A 267 -13.65 4.92 30.43
CA ILE A 267 -12.21 4.68 30.59
C ILE A 267 -11.92 3.77 31.80
N ARG A 268 -12.64 3.95 32.92
CA ARG A 268 -12.52 3.04 34.06
C ARG A 268 -12.97 1.62 33.72
N ASP A 269 -14.04 1.49 32.96
CA ASP A 269 -14.54 0.20 32.51
C ASP A 269 -13.54 -0.49 31.57
N ILE A 270 -12.96 0.26 30.61
CA ILE A 270 -11.89 -0.24 29.72
C ILE A 270 -10.65 -0.66 30.54
N ALA A 271 -10.26 0.14 31.54
CA ALA A 271 -9.11 -0.20 32.40
C ALA A 271 -9.38 -1.49 33.20
N GLN A 272 -10.59 -1.65 33.72
CA GLN A 272 -10.99 -2.87 34.41
C GLN A 272 -11.01 -4.09 33.48
N TRP A 273 -11.56 -3.95 32.27
CA TRP A 273 -11.54 -4.98 31.26
C TRP A 273 -10.11 -5.42 30.90
N LEU A 274 -9.17 -4.47 30.74
CA LEU A 274 -7.75 -4.79 30.48
C LEU A 274 -7.12 -5.56 31.63
N LEU A 275 -7.44 -5.22 32.89
CA LEU A 275 -6.94 -5.94 34.05
C LEU A 275 -7.46 -7.37 34.16
N GLU A 276 -8.71 -7.60 33.75
CA GLU A 276 -9.35 -8.93 33.83
C GLU A 276 -8.92 -9.86 32.69
N TYR A 277 -8.82 -9.34 31.45
CA TYR A 277 -8.65 -10.17 30.26
C TYR A 277 -7.24 -10.08 29.64
N HIS A 278 -6.47 -9.06 29.99
CA HIS A 278 -5.13 -8.82 29.44
C HIS A 278 -4.05 -8.65 30.53
N SER A 279 -4.29 -9.21 31.69
CA SER A 279 -3.40 -9.14 32.88
C SER A 279 -2.07 -9.87 32.68
N GLY A 280 -1.16 -9.38 32.03
CA GLY A 280 0.15 -9.97 31.73
C GLY A 280 0.82 -9.30 30.54
N ASN A 281 0.06 -8.48 29.84
CA ASN A 281 0.57 -7.69 28.74
C ASN A 281 0.91 -6.27 29.20
N THR A 282 2.06 -5.77 28.79
CA THR A 282 2.47 -4.39 29.05
C THR A 282 1.65 -3.37 28.23
N GLY A 283 0.92 -3.83 27.22
CA GLY A 283 0.08 -2.99 26.38
C GLY A 283 -0.82 -3.80 25.45
N LEU A 284 -1.82 -3.13 24.91
CA LEU A 284 -2.74 -3.63 23.89
C LEU A 284 -2.88 -2.59 22.79
N SER A 285 -2.77 -3.00 21.54
CA SER A 285 -3.17 -2.15 20.40
C SER A 285 -4.19 -2.88 19.54
N THR A 286 -5.26 -2.19 19.18
CA THR A 286 -6.33 -2.71 18.31
C THR A 286 -6.91 -1.59 17.46
N ASP A 287 -7.22 -1.88 16.21
CA ASP A 287 -7.96 -0.98 15.31
C ASP A 287 -9.49 -1.13 15.48
N SER A 288 -9.94 -2.16 16.22
CA SER A 288 -11.35 -2.37 16.54
C SER A 288 -11.51 -2.94 17.96
N LEU A 289 -12.00 -2.12 18.89
CA LEU A 289 -12.36 -2.55 20.24
C LEU A 289 -13.44 -3.63 20.24
N MET A 290 -14.33 -3.62 19.25
CA MET A 290 -15.39 -4.64 19.10
C MET A 290 -14.77 -6.00 18.77
N GLU A 291 -13.82 -6.06 17.83
CA GLU A 291 -13.12 -7.30 17.44
C GLU A 291 -12.15 -7.78 18.53
N ALA A 292 -11.60 -6.86 19.31
CA ALA A 292 -10.80 -7.18 20.49
C ALA A 292 -11.61 -7.78 21.64
N GLY A 293 -12.94 -7.78 21.53
CA GLY A 293 -13.84 -8.39 22.52
C GLY A 293 -14.19 -7.50 23.70
N TYR A 294 -14.02 -6.18 23.59
CA TYR A 294 -14.48 -5.27 24.62
C TYR A 294 -16.01 -5.17 24.63
N PRO A 295 -16.70 -5.55 25.72
CA PRO A 295 -18.18 -5.61 25.76
C PRO A 295 -18.86 -4.26 25.57
N GLY A 296 -18.20 -3.18 26.02
CA GLY A 296 -18.70 -1.80 25.95
C GLY A 296 -18.46 -1.10 24.60
N ALA A 297 -17.86 -1.79 23.59
CA ALA A 297 -17.45 -1.18 22.32
C ALA A 297 -18.61 -0.49 21.58
N SER A 298 -19.82 -1.08 21.57
CA SER A 298 -20.99 -0.49 20.92
C SER A 298 -21.46 0.82 21.56
N ALA A 299 -21.18 1.03 22.83
CA ALA A 299 -21.55 2.24 23.57
C ALA A 299 -20.59 3.41 23.32
N LEU A 300 -19.39 3.15 22.74
CA LEU A 300 -18.43 4.19 22.39
C LEU A 300 -18.81 4.94 21.11
N GLY A 301 -19.70 4.37 20.30
CA GLY A 301 -20.15 4.95 19.03
C GLY A 301 -19.05 5.04 17.98
N ASP A 302 -19.22 5.98 17.02
CA ASP A 302 -18.27 6.21 15.95
C ASP A 302 -17.04 7.06 16.38
N ALA A 303 -17.11 7.64 17.58
CA ALA A 303 -16.09 8.54 18.09
C ALA A 303 -14.80 7.80 18.51
N VAL A 304 -14.92 6.53 18.94
CA VAL A 304 -13.79 5.71 19.38
C VAL A 304 -13.98 4.27 18.91
N CYS A 305 -13.14 3.84 17.97
CA CYS A 305 -13.13 2.47 17.45
C CYS A 305 -11.84 1.74 17.77
N GLY A 306 -10.71 2.40 17.52
CA GLY A 306 -9.37 1.86 17.77
C GLY A 306 -8.77 2.40 19.05
N MET A 307 -7.97 1.59 19.71
CA MET A 307 -7.28 1.93 20.95
C MET A 307 -5.87 1.35 20.98
N ALA A 308 -4.94 2.15 21.47
CA ALA A 308 -3.67 1.66 22.01
C ALA A 308 -3.61 1.99 23.49
N ALA A 309 -3.23 1.02 24.32
CA ALA A 309 -3.12 1.17 25.76
C ALA A 309 -1.77 0.64 26.25
N VAL A 310 -1.14 1.35 27.17
CA VAL A 310 0.09 0.95 27.82
C VAL A 310 -0.11 1.01 29.33
N SER A 311 0.29 -0.04 30.03
CA SER A 311 0.30 -0.09 31.49
C SER A 311 1.51 0.67 32.02
N ILE A 312 1.28 1.69 32.85
CA ILE A 312 2.34 2.47 33.53
C ILE A 312 2.70 1.78 34.84
N THR A 313 1.69 1.34 35.58
CA THR A 313 1.79 0.55 36.82
C THR A 313 0.77 -0.59 36.77
N SER A 314 0.68 -1.37 37.80
CA SER A 314 -0.28 -2.49 37.87
C SER A 314 -1.77 -2.07 37.72
N ARG A 315 -2.10 -0.80 37.86
CA ARG A 315 -3.48 -0.28 37.76
C ARG A 315 -3.61 1.04 37.00
N ASP A 316 -2.53 1.60 36.55
CA ASP A 316 -2.51 2.88 35.85
C ASP A 316 -2.20 2.68 34.38
N PHE A 317 -2.92 3.39 33.50
CA PHE A 317 -2.84 3.22 32.05
C PHE A 317 -2.73 4.55 31.33
N LEU A 318 -2.00 4.52 30.22
CA LEU A 318 -2.03 5.56 29.20
C LEU A 318 -2.72 5.00 27.97
N PHE A 319 -3.70 5.76 27.45
CA PHE A 319 -4.50 5.38 26.32
C PHE A 319 -4.35 6.35 25.18
N TRP A 320 -4.39 5.83 23.95
CA TRP A 320 -4.61 6.59 22.72
C TRP A 320 -5.83 6.03 22.01
N PHE A 321 -6.65 6.91 21.46
CA PHE A 321 -7.88 6.56 20.80
C PHE A 321 -7.91 7.06 19.38
N ARG A 322 -8.51 6.26 18.50
CA ARG A 322 -8.82 6.62 17.11
C ARG A 322 -10.31 6.50 16.89
N SER A 323 -10.86 7.52 16.26
CA SER A 323 -12.24 7.52 15.80
C SER A 323 -12.40 6.60 14.60
N HIS A 324 -13.64 6.27 14.31
CA HIS A 324 -14.01 5.63 13.07
C HIS A 324 -13.60 6.55 11.91
N THR A 325 -12.64 6.10 11.14
CA THR A 325 -12.34 6.75 9.88
C THR A 325 -13.20 6.07 8.83
N ALA A 326 -14.30 6.72 8.43
CA ALA A 326 -15.00 6.36 7.21
C ALA A 326 -14.04 6.61 6.04
N LYS A 327 -13.07 5.73 5.84
CA LYS A 327 -12.23 5.74 4.66
C LYS A 327 -13.09 5.25 3.52
N GLU A 328 -13.60 6.19 2.74
CA GLU A 328 -14.27 5.88 1.49
C GLU A 328 -13.24 5.30 0.53
N ILE A 329 -13.13 3.98 0.47
CA ILE A 329 -12.26 3.30 -0.48
C ILE A 329 -13.02 3.14 -1.78
N LYS A 330 -12.52 3.78 -2.85
CA LYS A 330 -13.04 3.61 -4.20
C LYS A 330 -12.42 2.38 -4.85
N TRP A 331 -13.15 1.29 -4.88
CA TRP A 331 -12.71 0.08 -5.55
C TRP A 331 -13.02 0.14 -7.04
N GLY A 332 -12.04 -0.24 -7.87
CA GLY A 332 -12.26 -0.46 -9.30
C GLY A 332 -12.94 -1.80 -9.53
N GLY A 333 -14.22 -1.80 -9.87
CA GLY A 333 -14.99 -3.00 -10.18
C GLY A 333 -16.31 -3.10 -9.40
N ALA A 334 -17.14 -4.05 -9.78
CA ALA A 334 -18.37 -4.36 -9.05
C ALA A 334 -18.03 -5.07 -7.73
N LYS A 335 -18.78 -4.77 -6.67
CA LYS A 335 -18.70 -5.51 -5.42
C LYS A 335 -19.01 -6.98 -5.72
N HIS A 336 -18.15 -7.90 -5.32
CA HIS A 336 -18.45 -9.32 -5.41
C HIS A 336 -19.68 -9.60 -4.53
N ASP A 337 -20.75 -10.13 -5.14
CA ASP A 337 -21.85 -10.66 -4.39
C ASP A 337 -21.42 -12.03 -3.83
N PRO A 338 -21.47 -12.25 -2.50
CA PRO A 338 -21.13 -13.55 -1.91
C PRO A 338 -22.00 -14.70 -2.44
N ASP A 339 -23.16 -14.36 -3.03
CA ASP A 339 -24.08 -15.32 -3.65
C ASP A 339 -23.74 -15.66 -5.11
N ASP A 340 -22.78 -14.99 -5.73
CA ASP A 340 -22.19 -15.43 -7.01
C ASP A 340 -21.40 -16.71 -6.74
N LYS A 341 -22.11 -17.83 -6.80
CA LYS A 341 -21.58 -19.17 -6.60
C LYS A 341 -20.49 -19.40 -7.64
N ASP A 342 -19.24 -19.26 -7.18
CA ASP A 342 -18.09 -19.80 -7.88
C ASP A 342 -18.37 -21.31 -8.09
N ASP A 343 -18.66 -21.68 -9.33
CA ASP A 343 -18.88 -23.09 -9.71
C ASP A 343 -17.57 -23.90 -9.66
N GLY A 344 -16.50 -23.32 -9.11
CA GLY A 344 -15.19 -23.97 -8.87
C GLY A 344 -14.47 -24.41 -10.14
N ARG A 345 -14.97 -24.09 -11.33
CA ARG A 345 -14.46 -24.62 -12.60
C ARG A 345 -13.86 -23.61 -13.56
N LYS A 346 -14.13 -22.30 -13.40
CA LYS A 346 -13.51 -21.25 -14.25
C LYS A 346 -13.33 -19.96 -13.47
N MET A 347 -12.11 -19.45 -13.44
CA MET A 347 -11.86 -18.05 -13.06
C MET A 347 -12.56 -17.16 -14.08
N HIS A 348 -13.63 -16.48 -13.67
CA HIS A 348 -14.29 -15.48 -14.49
C HIS A 348 -13.61 -14.13 -14.27
N PRO A 349 -13.11 -13.45 -15.33
CA PRO A 349 -12.58 -12.11 -15.21
C PRO A 349 -13.72 -11.15 -14.83
N ARG A 350 -13.40 -10.14 -14.01
CA ARG A 350 -14.38 -9.11 -13.66
C ARG A 350 -14.96 -8.47 -14.91
N SER A 351 -16.28 -8.40 -14.96
CA SER A 351 -17.03 -7.82 -16.10
C SER A 351 -17.17 -6.30 -16.00
N SER A 352 -17.01 -5.72 -14.81
CA SER A 352 -17.20 -4.28 -14.58
C SER A 352 -15.96 -3.68 -13.88
N PHE A 353 -15.54 -2.50 -14.36
CA PHE A 353 -14.48 -1.68 -13.76
C PHE A 353 -15.06 -0.33 -13.28
N LYS A 354 -16.37 -0.22 -13.14
CA LYS A 354 -17.02 0.95 -12.54
C LYS A 354 -16.61 1.03 -11.07
N ALA A 355 -16.19 2.21 -10.65
CA ALA A 355 -15.83 2.43 -9.25
C ALA A 355 -17.06 2.26 -8.34
N PHE A 356 -16.89 1.56 -7.24
CA PHE A 356 -17.85 1.53 -6.15
C PHE A 356 -17.20 1.98 -4.85
N LEU A 357 -18.02 2.53 -3.97
CA LEU A 357 -17.59 3.04 -2.69
C LEU A 357 -17.80 1.98 -1.62
N GLU A 358 -16.75 1.63 -0.92
CA GLU A 358 -16.82 0.82 0.27
C GLU A 358 -16.58 1.69 1.50
N VAL A 359 -17.55 1.69 2.42
CA VAL A 359 -17.40 2.35 3.72
C VAL A 359 -17.05 1.26 4.74
N VAL A 360 -15.80 1.27 5.20
CA VAL A 360 -15.36 0.38 6.28
C VAL A 360 -15.92 0.92 7.59
N LYS A 361 -16.84 0.19 8.22
CA LYS A 361 -17.44 0.54 9.52
C LYS A 361 -16.70 -0.15 10.65
N TRP A 362 -16.67 0.51 11.83
CA TRP A 362 -16.18 -0.06 13.10
C TRP A 362 -14.67 -0.32 13.20
N ARG A 363 -13.87 0.20 12.30
CA ARG A 363 -12.41 0.14 12.38
C ARG A 363 -11.79 1.53 12.26
N SER A 364 -10.73 1.76 13.01
CA SER A 364 -9.81 2.88 12.80
C SER A 364 -8.75 2.52 11.74
N MET A 365 -7.87 3.48 11.41
CA MET A 365 -6.64 3.14 10.72
C MET A 365 -5.78 2.24 11.61
N PRO A 366 -5.00 1.28 11.05
CA PRO A 366 -4.05 0.48 11.82
C PRO A 366 -3.07 1.35 12.60
N TRP A 367 -2.65 0.88 13.76
CA TRP A 367 -1.60 1.53 14.55
C TRP A 367 -0.25 1.29 13.88
N GLU A 368 0.41 2.37 13.44
CA GLU A 368 1.77 2.37 12.92
C GLU A 368 2.77 2.70 14.03
#